data_d685372254ebe813da84a9907c252f07
#
_entry.id   d685372254ebe813da84a9907c252f07
#
_cell.length_a   1.000
_cell.length_b   1.000
_cell.length_c   1.000
_cell.angle_alpha   90.00
_cell.angle_beta   90.00
_cell.angle_gamma   90.00
#
_symmetry.space_group_name_H-M   'P 1'
#
loop_
_entity.id
_entity.type
_entity.pdbx_description
1 polymer ?
#
loop_
_entity_poly.entity_id
_entity_poly.type
_entity_poly.pdbx_seq_one_letter_code
_entity_poly.pdbx_strand_id
1 'polypeptide(L)'
;NIYVEPVSNDAGTAMGAALYYYHKESQSIEKTPSTLYLGPAYCYSDEEINSLAEEYDSTATNVSQEDIIDLLQKREIVSIFQGRCENGPRALGNRSILYDPTDPDGKDHVNEIKRREYFRPFAGTILAEDAHEWFDLRGMKDSPYMMYAVNCQPGVEEKIPAIIHVDGTCRIQTVTEEENPNY
;
A
#
# COMPACT_ATOMS: atom_id res chain seq x y z
N ASN A 1 0.16 23.59 -8.38
CA ASN A 1 -0.03 22.23 -7.89
C ASN A 1 -0.69 21.39 -8.98
N ILE A 2 -0.20 20.19 -9.20
CA ILE A 2 -0.78 19.22 -10.13
C ILE A 2 -1.45 18.12 -9.27
N TYR A 3 -2.73 17.88 -9.51
CA TYR A 3 -3.46 16.74 -8.97
C TYR A 3 -3.50 15.64 -10.02
N VAL A 4 -3.20 14.40 -9.59
CA VAL A 4 -3.32 13.21 -10.43
C VAL A 4 -4.30 12.26 -9.76
N GLU A 5 -5.38 11.93 -10.47
CA GLU A 5 -6.36 10.96 -10.00
C GLU A 5 -5.69 9.58 -9.78
N PRO A 6 -5.82 8.96 -8.60
CA PRO A 6 -5.12 7.71 -8.27
C PRO A 6 -5.39 6.55 -9.22
N VAL A 7 -6.55 6.54 -9.86
CA VAL A 7 -6.97 5.52 -10.84
C VAL A 7 -7.12 6.10 -12.25
N SER A 8 -6.28 7.07 -12.62
CA SER A 8 -6.23 7.65 -13.97
C SER A 8 -5.72 6.67 -15.05
N ASN A 9 -6.28 5.46 -15.06
CA ASN A 9 -5.98 4.35 -15.97
C ASN A 9 -7.26 3.53 -16.21
N ASP A 10 -7.14 2.37 -16.84
CA ASP A 10 -8.29 1.51 -17.17
C ASP A 10 -9.14 1.15 -15.95
N ALA A 11 -8.55 1.01 -14.77
CA ALA A 11 -9.30 0.73 -13.54
C ALA A 11 -10.25 1.86 -13.13
N GLY A 12 -9.97 3.10 -13.50
CA GLY A 12 -10.81 4.26 -13.21
C GLY A 12 -11.94 4.51 -14.21
N THR A 13 -11.92 3.88 -15.38
CA THR A 13 -12.95 4.11 -16.40
C THR A 13 -14.34 3.69 -15.93
N ALA A 14 -14.45 2.59 -15.22
CA ALA A 14 -15.71 2.14 -14.63
C ALA A 14 -16.27 3.11 -13.59
N MET A 15 -15.39 3.61 -12.70
CA MET A 15 -15.75 4.62 -11.70
C MET A 15 -16.16 5.93 -12.37
N GLY A 16 -15.40 6.39 -13.36
CA GLY A 16 -15.70 7.60 -14.10
C GLY A 16 -17.03 7.53 -14.83
N ALA A 17 -17.34 6.40 -15.45
CA ALA A 17 -18.63 6.16 -16.11
C ALA A 17 -19.80 6.19 -15.11
N ALA A 18 -19.65 5.52 -13.97
CA ALA A 18 -20.67 5.51 -12.93
C ALA A 18 -20.92 6.91 -12.34
N LEU A 19 -19.84 7.64 -12.01
CA LEU A 19 -19.91 9.01 -11.51
C LEU A 19 -20.52 9.98 -12.54
N TYR A 20 -20.12 9.84 -13.81
CA TYR A 20 -20.69 10.66 -14.88
C TYR A 20 -22.19 10.46 -15.00
N TYR A 21 -22.66 9.19 -15.01
CA TYR A 21 -24.08 8.87 -15.09
C TYR A 21 -24.83 9.38 -13.85
N TYR A 22 -24.28 9.14 -12.65
CA TYR A 22 -24.87 9.61 -11.41
C TYR A 22 -25.07 11.12 -11.40
N HIS A 23 -24.03 11.91 -11.74
CA HIS A 23 -24.12 13.37 -11.78
C HIS A 23 -25.09 13.87 -12.85
N LYS A 24 -25.17 13.18 -13.99
CA LYS A 24 -26.11 13.51 -15.06
C LYS A 24 -27.56 13.33 -14.64
N GLU A 25 -27.88 12.23 -13.96
CA GLU A 25 -29.25 11.92 -13.52
C GLU A 25 -29.65 12.71 -12.27
N SER A 26 -28.78 12.81 -11.27
CA SER A 26 -29.05 13.52 -10.02
C SER A 26 -28.98 15.03 -10.13
N GLN A 27 -28.34 15.58 -11.16
CA GLN A 27 -28.00 17.00 -11.31
C GLN A 27 -27.22 17.58 -10.12
N SER A 28 -26.58 16.70 -9.35
CA SER A 28 -25.79 17.05 -8.17
C SER A 28 -24.30 16.93 -8.48
N ILE A 29 -23.48 17.84 -7.96
CA ILE A 29 -22.02 17.82 -8.02
C ILE A 29 -21.49 17.64 -6.59
N GLU A 30 -22.03 16.69 -5.86
CA GLU A 30 -21.48 16.38 -4.55
C GLU A 30 -20.17 15.61 -4.70
N LYS A 31 -19.12 16.08 -4.01
CA LYS A 31 -17.87 15.33 -3.92
C LYS A 31 -18.11 14.05 -3.13
N THR A 32 -17.98 12.93 -3.81
CA THR A 32 -17.90 11.64 -3.13
C THR A 32 -16.53 11.55 -2.44
N PRO A 33 -16.46 11.04 -1.18
CA PRO A 33 -15.18 10.77 -0.55
C PRO A 33 -14.33 9.88 -1.46
N SER A 34 -13.13 10.31 -1.80
CA SER A 34 -12.22 9.52 -2.62
C SER A 34 -11.58 8.46 -1.74
N THR A 35 -12.05 7.24 -1.83
CA THR A 35 -11.37 6.07 -1.29
C THR A 35 -11.12 5.07 -2.40
N LEU A 36 -10.02 4.33 -2.31
CA LEU A 36 -9.74 3.22 -3.22
C LEU A 36 -10.10 1.84 -2.63
N TYR A 37 -10.55 1.77 -1.39
CA TYR A 37 -11.00 0.52 -0.75
C TYR A 37 -12.45 0.19 -1.17
N LEU A 38 -12.65 -0.03 -2.47
CA LEU A 38 -13.98 -0.19 -3.08
C LEU A 38 -14.35 -1.65 -3.37
N GLY A 39 -13.37 -2.55 -3.33
CA GLY A 39 -13.59 -3.97 -3.60
C GLY A 39 -14.31 -4.69 -2.48
N PRO A 40 -14.56 -6.00 -2.62
CA PRO A 40 -15.19 -6.80 -1.58
C PRO A 40 -14.34 -6.92 -0.34
N ALA A 41 -14.98 -7.04 0.82
CA ALA A 41 -14.39 -7.55 2.04
C ALA A 41 -14.74 -9.03 2.17
N TYR A 42 -13.79 -9.82 2.63
CA TYR A 42 -13.98 -11.23 2.90
C TYR A 42 -13.84 -11.47 4.40
N CYS A 43 -14.75 -12.27 4.95
CA CYS A 43 -14.67 -12.74 6.35
C CYS A 43 -14.64 -14.26 6.29
N TYR A 44 -13.65 -14.85 6.92
CA TYR A 44 -13.50 -16.28 7.04
C TYR A 44 -13.65 -16.69 8.50
N SER A 45 -14.30 -17.82 8.74
CA SER A 45 -14.32 -18.44 10.09
C SER A 45 -12.98 -19.12 10.38
N ASP A 46 -12.71 -19.38 11.65
CA ASP A 46 -11.50 -20.10 12.04
C ASP A 46 -11.46 -21.50 11.42
N GLU A 47 -12.61 -22.14 11.24
CA GLU A 47 -12.71 -23.45 10.58
C GLU A 47 -12.31 -23.37 9.11
N GLU A 48 -12.75 -22.33 8.39
CA GLU A 48 -12.37 -22.11 6.99
C GLU A 48 -10.86 -21.83 6.86
N ILE A 49 -10.31 -21.01 7.76
CA ILE A 49 -8.87 -20.69 7.76
C ILE A 49 -8.04 -21.96 8.06
N ASN A 50 -8.43 -22.77 9.06
CA ASN A 50 -7.73 -23.99 9.38
C ASN A 50 -7.80 -25.01 8.23
N SER A 51 -8.97 -25.15 7.58
CA SER A 51 -9.14 -26.03 6.43
C SER A 51 -8.25 -25.63 5.25
N LEU A 52 -8.15 -24.31 4.99
CA LEU A 52 -7.24 -23.78 3.96
C LEU A 52 -5.77 -24.02 4.32
N ALA A 53 -5.40 -23.82 5.59
CA ALA A 53 -4.04 -24.08 6.03
C ALA A 53 -3.64 -25.54 5.82
N GLU A 54 -4.52 -26.50 6.15
CA GLU A 54 -4.30 -27.93 5.90
C GLU A 54 -4.17 -28.24 4.40
N GLU A 55 -5.04 -27.65 3.56
CA GLU A 55 -5.01 -27.86 2.10
C GLU A 55 -3.66 -27.43 1.48
N TYR A 56 -3.05 -26.36 2.04
CA TYR A 56 -1.80 -25.79 1.52
C TYR A 56 -0.57 -26.17 2.36
N ASP A 57 -0.64 -27.22 3.18
CA ASP A 57 0.45 -27.69 4.04
C ASP A 57 1.06 -26.55 4.89
N SER A 58 0.18 -25.75 5.48
CA SER A 58 0.50 -24.56 6.26
C SER A 58 -0.10 -24.65 7.66
N THR A 59 0.26 -23.72 8.53
CA THR A 59 -0.25 -23.65 9.91
C THR A 59 -0.98 -22.34 10.13
N ALA A 60 -2.17 -22.40 10.71
CA ALA A 60 -2.90 -21.23 11.18
C ALA A 60 -2.62 -21.01 12.67
N THR A 61 -2.21 -19.81 13.05
CA THR A 61 -1.99 -19.39 14.43
C THR A 61 -2.45 -17.96 14.64
N ASN A 62 -2.93 -17.67 15.86
CA ASN A 62 -3.18 -16.29 16.26
C ASN A 62 -1.85 -15.59 16.54
N VAL A 63 -1.69 -14.39 15.98
CA VAL A 63 -0.49 -13.57 16.15
C VAL A 63 -0.88 -12.17 16.61
N SER A 64 0.00 -11.53 17.37
CA SER A 64 -0.11 -10.12 17.73
C SER A 64 0.51 -9.22 16.68
N GLN A 65 0.35 -7.90 16.81
CA GLN A 65 1.05 -6.93 15.96
C GLN A 65 2.56 -6.98 16.20
N GLU A 66 2.98 -7.19 17.44
CA GLU A 66 4.39 -7.36 17.81
C GLU A 66 5.03 -8.56 17.12
N ASP A 67 4.31 -9.68 17.02
CA ASP A 67 4.81 -10.86 16.28
C ASP A 67 5.05 -10.54 14.80
N ILE A 68 4.17 -9.73 14.18
CA ILE A 68 4.32 -9.29 12.78
C ILE A 68 5.55 -8.37 12.64
N ILE A 69 5.74 -7.44 13.56
CA ILE A 69 6.91 -6.55 13.59
C ILE A 69 8.19 -7.37 13.74
N ASP A 70 8.20 -8.35 14.63
CA ASP A 70 9.33 -9.25 14.85
C ASP A 70 9.70 -10.04 13.58
N LEU A 71 8.70 -10.49 12.82
CA LEU A 71 8.93 -11.16 11.53
C LEU A 71 9.59 -10.20 10.52
N LEU A 72 9.07 -8.99 10.40
CA LEU A 72 9.64 -7.98 9.51
C LEU A 72 11.07 -7.62 9.89
N GLN A 73 11.37 -7.45 11.18
CA GLN A 73 12.73 -7.19 11.68
C GLN A 73 13.70 -8.35 11.43
N LYS A 74 13.19 -9.58 11.34
CA LYS A 74 13.96 -10.76 10.93
C LYS A 74 14.11 -10.90 9.42
N ARG A 75 13.61 -9.91 8.66
CA ARG A 75 13.61 -9.90 7.20
C ARG A 75 12.77 -11.03 6.59
N GLU A 76 11.72 -11.43 7.29
CA GLU A 76 10.71 -12.34 6.75
C GLU A 76 9.72 -11.58 5.87
N ILE A 77 9.16 -12.25 4.88
CA ILE A 77 8.11 -11.68 4.03
C ILE A 77 6.76 -11.88 4.70
N VAL A 78 6.06 -10.78 4.89
CA VAL A 78 4.70 -10.78 5.45
C VAL A 78 3.70 -10.36 4.36
N SER A 79 2.64 -11.15 4.18
CA SER A 79 1.52 -10.78 3.32
C SER A 79 0.30 -10.42 4.16
N ILE A 80 -0.33 -9.30 3.84
CA ILE A 80 -1.55 -8.83 4.52
C ILE A 80 -2.77 -9.10 3.65
N PHE A 81 -3.79 -9.68 4.27
CA PHE A 81 -5.12 -9.87 3.70
C PHE A 81 -6.17 -9.45 4.74
N GLN A 82 -6.68 -8.22 4.59
CA GLN A 82 -7.63 -7.62 5.53
C GLN A 82 -8.59 -6.67 4.82
N GLY A 83 -9.68 -6.30 5.48
CA GLY A 83 -10.60 -5.27 5.03
C GLY A 83 -11.08 -5.42 3.57
N ARG A 84 -11.44 -4.31 2.95
CA ARG A 84 -11.88 -4.27 1.54
C ARG A 84 -10.69 -4.23 0.58
N CYS A 85 -10.82 -4.92 -0.54
CA CYS A 85 -9.81 -4.84 -1.61
C CYS A 85 -9.68 -3.42 -2.13
N GLU A 86 -8.45 -3.05 -2.47
CA GLU A 86 -8.17 -1.81 -3.18
C GLU A 86 -8.63 -1.89 -4.64
N ASN A 87 -9.13 -0.79 -5.17
CA ASN A 87 -9.33 -0.59 -6.59
C ASN A 87 -8.11 0.10 -7.19
N GLY A 88 -7.62 -0.41 -8.31
CA GLY A 88 -6.48 0.16 -9.01
C GLY A 88 -5.23 -0.73 -8.99
N PRO A 89 -4.10 -0.20 -9.50
CA PRO A 89 -2.91 -1.01 -9.78
C PRO A 89 -2.00 -1.21 -8.54
N ARG A 90 -2.34 -0.65 -7.38
CA ARG A 90 -1.49 -0.65 -6.19
C ARG A 90 -2.18 -1.30 -5.00
N ALA A 91 -1.44 -2.12 -4.27
CA ALA A 91 -1.80 -2.53 -2.92
C ALA A 91 -1.55 -1.35 -1.97
N LEU A 92 -2.47 -1.10 -1.05
CA LEU A 92 -2.47 0.05 -0.15
C LEU A 92 -2.71 -0.36 1.32
N GLY A 93 -2.29 -1.58 1.69
CA GLY A 93 -2.35 -2.08 3.06
C GLY A 93 -3.35 -3.22 3.28
N ASN A 94 -4.28 -3.48 2.36
CA ASN A 94 -5.27 -4.54 2.53
C ASN A 94 -4.94 -5.83 1.76
N ARG A 95 -4.16 -5.75 0.68
CA ARG A 95 -3.63 -6.88 -0.09
C ARG A 95 -2.16 -6.63 -0.40
N SER A 96 -1.37 -6.41 0.65
CA SER A 96 0.01 -5.97 0.55
C SER A 96 0.99 -7.08 0.91
N ILE A 97 2.18 -7.02 0.31
CA ILE A 97 3.36 -7.73 0.76
C ILE A 97 4.27 -6.70 1.42
N LEU A 98 4.65 -6.97 2.65
CA LEU A 98 5.54 -6.15 3.46
C LEU A 98 6.90 -6.80 3.59
N TYR A 99 7.91 -5.96 3.67
CA TYR A 99 9.30 -6.35 3.90
C TYR A 99 10.06 -5.20 4.57
N ASP A 100 11.13 -5.51 5.28
CA ASP A 100 11.99 -4.54 5.94
C ASP A 100 12.70 -3.63 4.90
N PRO A 101 12.43 -2.32 4.89
CA PRO A 101 13.05 -1.39 3.93
C PRO A 101 14.52 -1.09 4.25
N THR A 102 15.03 -1.47 5.43
CA THR A 102 16.42 -1.27 5.85
C THR A 102 17.38 -2.26 5.22
N ASP A 103 16.86 -3.34 4.63
CA ASP A 103 17.68 -4.34 3.94
C ASP A 103 18.11 -3.81 2.56
N PRO A 104 19.41 -3.60 2.28
CA PRO A 104 19.87 -3.12 0.98
C PRO A 104 19.57 -4.09 -0.17
N ASP A 105 19.44 -5.38 0.11
CA ASP A 105 19.11 -6.41 -0.88
C ASP A 105 17.59 -6.65 -0.98
N GLY A 106 16.79 -6.00 -0.13
CA GLY A 106 15.36 -6.23 0.01
C GLY A 106 14.56 -6.04 -1.27
N LYS A 107 14.93 -5.06 -2.10
CA LYS A 107 14.30 -4.85 -3.41
C LYS A 107 14.45 -6.07 -4.31
N ASP A 108 15.64 -6.62 -4.43
CA ASP A 108 15.92 -7.74 -5.32
C ASP A 108 15.29 -9.02 -4.78
N HIS A 109 15.36 -9.24 -3.46
CA HIS A 109 14.74 -10.37 -2.77
C HIS A 109 13.21 -10.41 -3.00
N VAL A 110 12.50 -9.29 -2.78
CA VAL A 110 11.05 -9.23 -2.99
C VAL A 110 10.69 -9.34 -4.48
N ASN A 111 11.51 -8.79 -5.39
CA ASN A 111 11.28 -8.95 -6.84
C ASN A 111 11.43 -10.41 -7.29
N GLU A 112 12.38 -11.17 -6.74
CA GLU A 112 12.57 -12.59 -7.00
C GLU A 112 11.32 -13.39 -6.59
N ILE A 113 10.83 -13.19 -5.37
CA ILE A 113 9.61 -13.85 -4.86
C ILE A 113 8.40 -13.53 -5.72
N LYS A 114 8.26 -12.27 -6.15
CA LYS A 114 7.19 -11.83 -7.06
C LYS A 114 7.41 -12.29 -8.50
N ARG A 115 8.54 -12.93 -8.83
CA ARG A 115 8.92 -13.37 -10.19
C ARG A 115 8.78 -12.25 -11.21
N ARG A 116 9.32 -11.07 -10.89
CA ARG A 116 9.25 -9.90 -11.75
C ARG A 116 10.65 -9.30 -11.97
N GLU A 117 10.72 -8.34 -12.86
CA GLU A 117 11.99 -7.74 -13.27
C GLU A 117 12.66 -7.00 -12.08
N TYR A 118 13.96 -7.21 -11.90
CA TYR A 118 14.76 -6.69 -10.77
C TYR A 118 14.80 -5.16 -10.69
N PHE A 119 14.61 -4.46 -11.81
CA PHE A 119 14.64 -3.00 -11.84
C PHE A 119 13.35 -2.34 -11.28
N ARG A 120 12.30 -3.10 -11.02
CA ARG A 120 11.04 -2.53 -10.51
C ARG A 120 11.19 -2.04 -9.08
N PRO A 121 10.84 -0.77 -8.82
CA PRO A 121 10.92 -0.20 -7.50
C PRO A 121 9.74 -0.66 -6.61
N PHE A 122 9.92 -0.47 -5.32
CA PHE A 122 8.88 -0.57 -4.31
C PHE A 122 8.50 0.81 -3.77
N ALA A 123 7.46 0.85 -2.95
CA ALA A 123 7.04 2.04 -2.22
C ALA A 123 7.16 1.77 -0.72
N GLY A 124 7.49 2.81 0.04
CA GLY A 124 7.40 2.76 1.49
C GLY A 124 6.03 3.20 1.97
N THR A 125 5.58 2.64 3.09
CA THR A 125 4.42 3.13 3.84
C THR A 125 4.90 3.78 5.13
N ILE A 126 4.31 4.90 5.47
CA ILE A 126 4.66 5.68 6.65
C ILE A 126 3.41 6.31 7.27
N LEU A 127 3.38 6.49 8.58
CA LEU A 127 2.35 7.28 9.24
C LEU A 127 2.36 8.72 8.72
N ALA A 128 1.18 9.27 8.48
CA ALA A 128 1.06 10.60 7.88
C ALA A 128 1.70 11.70 8.76
N GLU A 129 1.61 11.56 10.07
CA GLU A 129 2.24 12.46 11.06
C GLU A 129 3.76 12.46 11.01
N ASP A 130 4.39 11.34 10.69
CA ASP A 130 5.84 11.19 10.65
C ASP A 130 6.44 11.49 9.26
N ALA A 131 5.59 11.57 8.23
CA ALA A 131 6.05 11.64 6.84
C ALA A 131 7.00 12.80 6.54
N HIS A 132 6.81 13.95 7.21
CA HIS A 132 7.65 15.14 7.03
C HIS A 132 9.06 15.00 7.60
N GLU A 133 9.26 14.11 8.59
CA GLU A 133 10.59 13.85 9.15
C GLU A 133 11.46 13.01 8.21
N TRP A 134 10.82 12.21 7.35
CA TRP A 134 11.48 11.27 6.44
C TRP A 134 11.55 11.75 5.01
N PHE A 135 10.53 12.51 4.55
CA PHE A 135 10.36 12.87 3.14
C PHE A 135 10.04 14.35 2.94
N ASP A 136 10.59 14.93 1.86
CA ASP A 136 10.18 16.23 1.38
C ASP A 136 8.89 16.11 0.55
N LEU A 137 7.76 16.36 1.19
CA LEU A 137 6.45 16.30 0.55
C LEU A 137 6.17 17.50 -0.39
N ARG A 138 7.10 18.45 -0.55
CA ARG A 138 6.96 19.62 -1.46
C ARG A 138 5.66 20.39 -1.26
N GLY A 139 5.20 20.49 -0.01
CA GLY A 139 3.97 21.18 0.37
C GLY A 139 2.68 20.39 0.14
N MET A 140 2.76 19.11 -0.22
CA MET A 140 1.63 18.19 -0.14
C MET A 140 1.33 17.89 1.33
N LYS A 141 0.06 17.70 1.64
CA LYS A 141 -0.36 17.29 2.99
C LYS A 141 -0.10 15.80 3.22
N ASP A 142 -0.37 14.99 2.21
CA ASP A 142 -0.36 13.53 2.27
C ASP A 142 -0.12 12.92 0.88
N SER A 143 0.10 11.62 0.83
CA SER A 143 0.24 10.82 -0.40
C SER A 143 -0.37 9.42 -0.20
N PRO A 144 -1.69 9.28 0.04
CA PRO A 144 -2.28 8.02 0.49
C PRO A 144 -2.30 6.92 -0.58
N TYR A 145 -2.11 7.27 -1.86
CA TYR A 145 -2.33 6.35 -2.99
C TYR A 145 -1.07 6.05 -3.81
N MET A 146 0.12 6.31 -3.28
CA MET A 146 1.40 6.05 -3.98
C MET A 146 1.48 6.72 -5.37
N MET A 147 0.94 7.93 -5.52
CA MET A 147 0.90 8.64 -6.81
C MET A 147 2.11 9.53 -7.05
N TYR A 148 2.86 9.87 -6.01
CA TYR A 148 3.95 10.83 -6.08
C TYR A 148 5.27 10.18 -5.66
N ALA A 149 6.34 10.54 -6.37
CA ALA A 149 7.71 10.32 -5.95
C ALA A 149 8.23 11.59 -5.27
N VAL A 150 8.83 11.44 -4.13
CA VAL A 150 9.35 12.51 -3.28
C VAL A 150 10.81 12.28 -2.96
N ASN A 151 11.55 13.33 -2.60
CA ASN A 151 12.91 13.18 -2.09
C ASN A 151 12.89 12.75 -0.63
N CYS A 152 13.91 12.03 -0.21
CA CYS A 152 14.16 11.79 1.20
C CYS A 152 14.70 13.04 1.89
N GLN A 153 14.47 13.16 3.19
CA GLN A 153 15.24 14.10 4.03
C GLN A 153 16.72 13.65 4.11
N PRO A 154 17.65 14.55 4.32
CA PRO A 154 19.08 14.22 4.35
C PRO A 154 19.42 13.06 5.29
N GLY A 155 20.08 12.03 4.77
CA GLY A 155 20.51 10.83 5.51
C GLY A 155 19.43 9.77 5.75
N VAL A 156 18.22 9.94 5.19
CA VAL A 156 17.16 8.94 5.26
C VAL A 156 17.37 7.84 4.23
N GLU A 157 17.88 8.17 3.07
CA GLU A 157 18.17 7.22 1.98
C GLU A 157 19.09 6.07 2.40
N GLU A 158 19.99 6.32 3.35
CA GLU A 158 20.88 5.29 3.91
C GLU A 158 20.14 4.33 4.87
N LYS A 159 19.02 4.78 5.44
CA LYS A 159 18.22 3.99 6.39
C LYS A 159 17.21 3.06 5.72
N ILE A 160 16.76 3.41 4.51
CA ILE A 160 15.69 2.68 3.79
C ILE A 160 16.09 2.36 2.34
N PRO A 161 17.26 1.76 2.11
CA PRO A 161 17.83 1.58 0.77
C PRO A 161 16.95 0.74 -0.15
N ALA A 162 16.13 -0.18 0.37
CA ALA A 162 15.29 -1.06 -0.44
C ALA A 162 14.22 -0.33 -1.27
N ILE A 163 13.84 0.88 -0.88
CA ILE A 163 12.76 1.65 -1.53
C ILE A 163 13.25 2.91 -2.24
N ILE A 164 14.56 3.15 -2.26
CA ILE A 164 15.16 4.28 -2.96
C ILE A 164 15.25 3.96 -4.45
N HIS A 165 14.77 4.87 -5.28
CA HIS A 165 14.84 4.78 -6.74
C HIS A 165 16.23 5.18 -7.24
N VAL A 166 16.54 4.82 -8.50
CA VAL A 166 17.82 5.13 -9.14
C VAL A 166 18.11 6.64 -9.26
N ASP A 167 17.09 7.48 -9.19
CA ASP A 167 17.19 8.94 -9.21
C ASP A 167 17.22 9.58 -7.82
N GLY A 168 17.30 8.75 -6.76
CA GLY A 168 17.30 9.21 -5.36
C GLY A 168 15.91 9.55 -4.79
N THR A 169 14.85 9.42 -5.57
CA THR A 169 13.48 9.61 -5.06
C THR A 169 12.93 8.35 -4.42
N CYS A 170 11.83 8.49 -3.72
CA CYS A 170 11.07 7.39 -3.14
C CYS A 170 9.57 7.59 -3.42
N ARG A 171 8.88 6.55 -3.84
CA ARG A 171 7.41 6.56 -3.89
C ARG A 171 6.88 6.13 -2.54
N ILE A 172 5.97 6.91 -1.97
CA ILE A 172 5.46 6.67 -0.62
C ILE A 172 3.93 6.56 -0.60
N GLN A 173 3.45 5.85 0.42
CA GLN A 173 2.07 5.90 0.90
C GLN A 173 2.08 6.48 2.31
N THR A 174 1.33 7.56 2.53
CA THR A 174 1.00 8.00 3.88
C THR A 174 -0.28 7.32 4.34
N VAL A 175 -0.34 6.93 5.61
CA VAL A 175 -1.50 6.26 6.21
C VAL A 175 -1.88 6.97 7.50
N THR A 176 -3.18 7.13 7.73
CA THR A 176 -3.74 7.61 9.00
C THR A 176 -4.59 6.52 9.64
N GLU A 177 -4.80 6.62 10.95
CA GLU A 177 -5.71 5.72 11.67
C GLU A 177 -7.15 5.77 11.11
N GLU A 178 -7.59 6.95 10.63
CA GLU A 178 -8.92 7.11 10.02
C GLU A 178 -9.06 6.35 8.68
N GLU A 179 -7.99 6.33 7.87
CA GLU A 179 -8.01 5.71 6.54
C GLU A 179 -7.87 4.19 6.62
N ASN A 180 -7.00 3.70 7.48
CA ASN A 180 -6.75 2.24 7.63
C ASN A 180 -6.24 1.91 9.04
N PRO A 181 -7.14 1.73 10.03
CA PRO A 181 -6.77 1.54 11.43
C PRO A 181 -6.03 0.23 11.72
N ASN A 182 -6.03 -0.71 10.78
CA ASN A 182 -5.39 -2.02 10.96
C ASN A 182 -4.05 -2.14 10.20
N TYR A 183 -3.62 -1.10 9.55
CA TYR A 183 -2.39 -1.06 8.75
C TYR A 183 -1.40 -0.07 9.34
#